data_348184ecb33798510e647b8d3bff0338
#
_entry.id   348184ecb33798510e647b8d3bff0338
#
_cell.length_a   1.000
_cell.length_b   1.000
_cell.length_c   1.000
_cell.angle_alpha   90.00
_cell.angle_beta   90.00
_cell.angle_gamma   90.00
#
_symmetry.space_group_name_H-M   'P 1'
#
loop_
_entity.id
_entity.type
_entity.pdbx_description
1 polymer ?
#
loop_
_entity_poly.entity_id
_entity_poly.type
_entity_poly.pdbx_seq_one_letter_code
_entity_poly.pdbx_strand_id
1 'polypeptide(L)'
;MSSKDYQLDLPVPVGGEDLPIPVADAAPQQEQPSDKAFLEWGNLVSQRHVRHLAFDLTQENLWLATGGGILHWKLELNRFVRYTSEHGLPGNSVLAVAVDGASQVWAAHEQFGIYYLKNDTWRPYRILGEVKVSCLTLDSTGKLWAGTASGIYAINTPDRKPAIELPPAGFPPRAMAIANENDIWLCNAQGVYNYKNASWMRTSDSVQPDFLTLVRQGKNLWLGTFRGLVRIDLVTNKLHKINTTYPGEVTALAPHPQGVWAACGGQVGLATETGWTPLEEKRFNAPITSLLTGSDNQVWIGTHDGLLRGENKQILLHLTDNPPDVIGLASREKYPPTFSSLVQALSVQQLADCSILWIGTTQGLFRYDLFTESWRRYGQLANQDIRAIITSQDQETIWVASWSSGLHGLKQQNELQTAPNISEPILTLAAGSDRYWAIGLDGLYHYKDSAWLQVISNKELPVRGWLQAITQAVTNHIWLGTSAGLLLYKTDTKRLTPIIGNLGSADVRSLLAINRDESEQVWVGTSQGLYLGNIDNWEPIPELENRIITALVWDRDNSSLWVGTDKGLFCLLSQGNSWKINEFNIHNSGLGANRVIALDISTGEDKETKLWVGTACGLSCYTY
;
A
#
# COMPACT_ATOMS: atom_id res chain seq x y z
N MET A 1 57.07 9.28 47.43
CA MET A 1 56.11 8.82 48.46
C MET A 1 54.95 8.25 47.69
N SER A 2 55.06 7.05 47.35
CA SER A 2 54.63 5.77 47.92
C SER A 2 53.17 5.44 47.51
N SER A 3 53.11 4.66 46.46
CA SER A 3 51.98 3.85 46.00
C SER A 3 51.56 2.86 47.11
N LYS A 4 50.32 2.66 47.31
CA LYS A 4 49.80 1.47 48.01
C LYS A 4 48.81 0.75 47.08
N ASP A 5 49.28 -0.41 46.65
CA ASP A 5 48.48 -1.47 46.03
C ASP A 5 47.55 -2.08 47.05
N TYR A 6 46.27 -2.22 46.70
CA TYR A 6 45.36 -3.12 47.39
C TYR A 6 44.98 -4.25 46.46
N GLN A 7 45.63 -5.41 46.68
CA GLN A 7 45.13 -6.71 46.22
C GLN A 7 43.97 -7.11 47.10
N LEU A 8 42.84 -7.43 46.48
CA LEU A 8 41.73 -8.13 47.13
C LEU A 8 41.79 -9.61 46.68
N ASP A 9 42.23 -10.46 47.58
CA ASP A 9 42.08 -11.91 47.50
C ASP A 9 40.60 -12.27 47.61
N LEU A 10 40.06 -12.85 46.53
CA LEU A 10 38.75 -13.53 46.56
C LEU A 10 38.99 -15.05 46.63
N PRO A 11 38.33 -15.78 47.53
CA PRO A 11 38.49 -17.23 47.60
C PRO A 11 37.87 -17.96 46.43
N VAL A 12 38.58 -18.92 45.88
CA VAL A 12 38.11 -19.86 44.88
C VAL A 12 37.19 -20.88 45.54
N PRO A 13 35.94 -21.10 45.11
CA PRO A 13 35.15 -22.23 45.59
C PRO A 13 35.57 -23.48 44.80
N VAL A 14 35.94 -24.50 45.50
CA VAL A 14 36.12 -25.85 45.03
C VAL A 14 34.76 -26.55 44.93
N GLY A 15 34.43 -27.08 43.78
CA GLY A 15 33.57 -28.22 43.51
C GLY A 15 32.15 -28.18 44.04
N GLY A 16 31.20 -28.28 43.17
CA GLY A 16 29.84 -28.65 43.54
C GLY A 16 28.82 -28.43 42.44
N GLU A 17 28.40 -29.53 41.87
CA GLU A 17 27.11 -29.78 41.22
C GLU A 17 26.61 -28.76 40.18
N ASP A 18 26.52 -29.24 38.93
CA ASP A 18 25.79 -28.62 37.81
C ASP A 18 24.34 -28.32 38.21
N LEU A 19 24.06 -27.10 38.57
CA LEU A 19 22.69 -26.57 38.62
C LEU A 19 22.21 -26.37 37.18
N PRO A 20 21.01 -26.89 36.83
CA PRO A 20 20.47 -26.68 35.49
C PRO A 20 20.27 -25.17 35.25
N ILE A 21 20.84 -24.68 34.18
CA ILE A 21 20.59 -23.34 33.65
C ILE A 21 19.08 -23.19 33.49
N PRO A 22 18.42 -22.18 34.05
CA PRO A 22 17.02 -21.93 33.80
C PRO A 22 16.87 -21.69 32.28
N VAL A 23 16.18 -22.60 31.63
CA VAL A 23 15.69 -22.38 30.27
C VAL A 23 14.81 -21.12 30.37
N ALA A 24 15.24 -20.04 29.75
CA ALA A 24 14.40 -18.86 29.61
C ALA A 24 13.06 -19.33 29.06
N ASP A 25 11.99 -18.99 29.78
CA ASP A 25 10.63 -19.27 29.35
C ASP A 25 10.51 -18.89 27.87
N ALA A 26 10.17 -19.88 27.05
CA ALA A 26 9.89 -19.66 25.64
C ALA A 26 8.84 -18.55 25.58
N ALA A 27 9.15 -17.50 24.84
CA ALA A 27 8.17 -16.46 24.53
C ALA A 27 6.85 -17.16 24.11
N PRO A 28 5.70 -16.68 24.59
CA PRO A 28 4.44 -17.32 24.30
C PRO A 28 4.36 -17.55 22.78
N GLN A 29 4.25 -18.81 22.39
CA GLN A 29 4.01 -19.16 21.01
C GLN A 29 2.70 -18.47 20.65
N GLN A 30 2.77 -17.45 19.80
CA GLN A 30 1.58 -16.90 19.15
C GLN A 30 0.93 -18.10 18.44
N GLU A 31 -0.25 -18.49 18.90
CA GLU A 31 -1.06 -19.49 18.22
C GLU A 31 -1.17 -19.06 16.76
N GLN A 32 -0.78 -19.92 15.84
CA GLN A 32 -1.00 -19.66 14.42
C GLN A 32 -2.51 -19.50 14.24
N PRO A 33 -2.99 -18.45 13.57
CA PRO A 33 -4.41 -18.30 13.29
C PRO A 33 -4.89 -19.59 12.62
N SER A 34 -6.02 -20.10 13.06
CA SER A 34 -6.62 -21.30 12.47
C SER A 34 -6.88 -21.01 10.98
N ASP A 35 -6.64 -21.97 10.10
CA ASP A 35 -6.93 -21.84 8.66
C ASP A 35 -8.35 -21.31 8.40
N LYS A 36 -9.27 -21.56 9.32
CA LYS A 36 -10.64 -21.06 9.30
C LYS A 36 -10.74 -19.53 9.37
N ALA A 37 -9.84 -18.84 10.10
CA ALA A 37 -9.86 -17.36 10.21
C ALA A 37 -9.55 -16.66 8.88
N PHE A 38 -8.89 -17.33 7.94
CA PHE A 38 -8.59 -16.78 6.60
C PHE A 38 -9.68 -17.10 5.58
N LEU A 39 -10.49 -18.15 5.79
CA LEU A 39 -11.56 -18.56 4.87
C LEU A 39 -12.75 -17.58 4.85
N GLU A 40 -12.92 -16.77 5.90
CA GLU A 40 -13.98 -15.76 6.02
C GLU A 40 -13.62 -14.46 5.30
N TRP A 41 -12.39 -14.36 4.76
CA TRP A 41 -11.88 -13.20 4.07
C TRP A 41 -11.73 -13.44 2.57
N GLY A 42 -12.17 -12.46 1.79
CA GLY A 42 -11.90 -12.37 0.35
C GLY A 42 -11.13 -11.09 0.03
N ASN A 43 -10.16 -11.17 -0.89
CA ASN A 43 -9.36 -10.02 -1.31
C ASN A 43 -9.53 -9.71 -2.80
N LEU A 44 -9.97 -8.50 -3.09
CA LEU A 44 -10.12 -7.95 -4.43
C LEU A 44 -8.99 -6.95 -4.69
N VAL A 45 -7.92 -7.41 -5.31
CA VAL A 45 -6.69 -6.65 -5.50
C VAL A 45 -6.25 -6.63 -6.96
N SER A 46 -5.71 -5.49 -7.41
CA SER A 46 -5.22 -5.33 -8.77
C SER A 46 -3.76 -5.77 -8.90
N GLN A 47 -3.47 -6.55 -9.92
CA GLN A 47 -2.11 -6.93 -10.30
C GLN A 47 -1.45 -5.95 -11.31
N ARG A 48 -2.12 -4.85 -11.65
CA ARG A 48 -1.64 -3.91 -12.69
C ARG A 48 -0.36 -3.19 -12.32
N HIS A 49 -0.21 -2.79 -11.05
CA HIS A 49 0.99 -2.10 -10.60
C HIS A 49 2.13 -3.11 -10.44
N VAL A 50 2.83 -3.38 -11.53
CA VAL A 50 4.01 -4.25 -11.53
C VAL A 50 5.19 -3.49 -10.94
N ARG A 51 5.78 -4.01 -9.87
CA ARG A 51 6.90 -3.37 -9.14
C ARG A 51 8.25 -3.99 -9.46
N HIS A 52 8.28 -5.31 -9.62
CA HIS A 52 9.49 -6.06 -9.92
C HIS A 52 9.20 -7.30 -10.73
N LEU A 53 10.17 -7.74 -11.51
CA LEU A 53 10.11 -8.89 -12.40
C LEU A 53 11.28 -9.83 -12.13
N ALA A 54 11.04 -11.14 -12.16
CA ALA A 54 12.09 -12.15 -12.11
C ALA A 54 11.71 -13.37 -12.95
N PHE A 55 12.66 -13.93 -13.68
CA PHE A 55 12.54 -15.25 -14.28
C PHE A 55 13.00 -16.34 -13.32
N ASP A 56 12.49 -17.55 -13.53
CA ASP A 56 13.15 -18.76 -13.05
C ASP A 56 14.39 -19.08 -13.91
N LEU A 57 15.15 -20.10 -13.52
CA LEU A 57 16.39 -20.47 -14.19
C LEU A 57 16.18 -20.92 -15.65
N THR A 58 15.01 -21.47 -15.97
CA THR A 58 14.67 -21.93 -17.32
C THR A 58 14.08 -20.83 -18.19
N GLN A 59 13.69 -19.71 -17.57
CA GLN A 59 12.92 -18.62 -18.18
C GLN A 59 11.55 -19.05 -18.76
N GLU A 60 11.03 -20.16 -18.29
CA GLU A 60 9.68 -20.64 -18.63
C GLU A 60 8.62 -19.99 -17.71
N ASN A 61 9.05 -19.48 -16.56
CA ASN A 61 8.19 -18.88 -15.56
C ASN A 61 8.63 -17.43 -15.28
N LEU A 62 7.68 -16.52 -15.43
CA LEU A 62 7.85 -15.12 -15.07
C LEU A 62 7.09 -14.81 -13.78
N TRP A 63 7.80 -14.29 -12.80
CA TRP A 63 7.28 -13.87 -11.52
C TRP A 63 7.18 -12.35 -11.47
N LEU A 64 6.02 -11.83 -11.06
CA LEU A 64 5.74 -10.41 -10.97
C LEU A 64 5.40 -10.06 -9.52
N ALA A 65 6.19 -9.21 -8.90
CA ALA A 65 5.79 -8.53 -7.66
C ALA A 65 4.90 -7.35 -8.00
N THR A 66 3.72 -7.29 -7.39
CA THR A 66 2.72 -6.27 -7.71
C THR A 66 2.17 -5.58 -6.46
N GLY A 67 1.40 -4.52 -6.65
CA GLY A 67 0.62 -3.89 -5.59
C GLY A 67 -0.50 -4.77 -5.04
N GLY A 68 -0.87 -5.82 -5.76
CA GLY A 68 -1.94 -6.76 -5.40
C GLY A 68 -1.49 -8.19 -5.11
N GLY A 69 -0.22 -8.40 -4.76
CA GLY A 69 0.36 -9.71 -4.48
C GLY A 69 1.43 -10.11 -5.48
N ILE A 70 1.58 -11.40 -5.69
CA ILE A 70 2.52 -11.97 -6.66
C ILE A 70 1.76 -12.67 -7.76
N LEU A 71 2.12 -12.38 -9.01
CA LEU A 71 1.63 -13.10 -10.16
C LEU A 71 2.74 -14.02 -10.69
N HIS A 72 2.45 -15.30 -10.84
CA HIS A 72 3.31 -16.29 -11.46
C HIS A 72 2.74 -16.66 -12.82
N TRP A 73 3.43 -16.29 -13.88
CA TRP A 73 3.05 -16.58 -15.26
C TRP A 73 3.88 -17.73 -15.84
N LYS A 74 3.25 -18.85 -16.13
CA LYS A 74 3.82 -19.98 -16.87
C LYS A 74 3.71 -19.68 -18.36
N LEU A 75 4.80 -19.22 -18.97
CA LEU A 75 4.80 -18.63 -20.32
C LEU A 75 4.35 -19.59 -21.41
N GLU A 76 4.87 -20.82 -21.43
CA GLU A 76 4.52 -21.81 -22.45
C GLU A 76 3.04 -22.21 -22.39
N LEU A 77 2.50 -22.32 -21.19
CA LEU A 77 1.10 -22.73 -20.96
C LEU A 77 0.14 -21.54 -21.01
N ASN A 78 0.68 -20.32 -21.08
CA ASN A 78 -0.06 -19.08 -20.92
C ASN A 78 -0.99 -19.08 -19.70
N ARG A 79 -0.51 -19.64 -18.57
CA ARG A 79 -1.28 -19.79 -17.32
C ARG A 79 -0.73 -18.91 -16.25
N PHE A 80 -1.64 -18.28 -15.50
CA PHE A 80 -1.32 -17.41 -14.39
C PHE A 80 -1.74 -18.07 -13.06
N VAL A 81 -0.90 -17.94 -12.04
CA VAL A 81 -1.21 -18.28 -10.66
C VAL A 81 -1.02 -17.02 -9.84
N ARG A 82 -2.03 -16.66 -9.05
CA ARG A 82 -1.99 -15.48 -8.19
C ARG A 82 -1.75 -15.91 -6.75
N TYR A 83 -0.86 -15.19 -6.08
CA TYR A 83 -0.60 -15.32 -4.66
C TYR A 83 -0.94 -14.00 -3.96
N THR A 84 -1.77 -14.09 -2.94
CA THR A 84 -2.24 -12.97 -2.11
C THR A 84 -2.01 -13.30 -0.63
N SER A 85 -2.54 -12.51 0.28
CA SER A 85 -2.53 -12.81 1.71
C SER A 85 -3.18 -14.16 2.05
N GLU A 86 -4.16 -14.61 1.29
CA GLU A 86 -4.79 -15.94 1.40
C GLU A 86 -3.79 -17.11 1.19
N HIS A 87 -2.66 -16.82 0.57
CA HIS A 87 -1.60 -17.79 0.30
C HIS A 87 -0.39 -17.61 1.24
N GLY A 88 -0.58 -16.93 2.37
CA GLY A 88 0.44 -16.72 3.40
C GLY A 88 1.37 -15.52 3.20
N LEU A 89 1.11 -14.64 2.22
CA LEU A 89 1.78 -13.34 2.17
C LEU A 89 1.29 -12.46 3.34
N PRO A 90 2.16 -11.60 3.92
CA PRO A 90 1.78 -10.73 5.03
C PRO A 90 0.89 -9.56 4.61
N GLY A 91 0.54 -9.50 3.35
CA GLY A 91 -0.24 -8.47 2.68
C GLY A 91 0.04 -8.50 1.19
N ASN A 92 -0.71 -7.71 0.43
CA ASN A 92 -0.65 -7.78 -1.03
C ASN A 92 0.37 -6.79 -1.65
N SER A 93 1.00 -5.91 -0.86
CA SER A 93 2.02 -4.96 -1.35
C SER A 93 3.40 -5.60 -1.40
N VAL A 94 3.70 -6.30 -2.48
CA VAL A 94 5.01 -6.95 -2.67
C VAL A 94 5.98 -6.00 -3.38
N LEU A 95 7.16 -5.81 -2.78
CA LEU A 95 8.19 -4.90 -3.30
C LEU A 95 9.00 -5.54 -4.42
N ALA A 96 9.50 -6.76 -4.18
CA ALA A 96 10.36 -7.46 -5.11
C ALA A 96 10.17 -8.98 -5.03
N VAL A 97 10.48 -9.67 -6.11
CA VAL A 97 10.50 -11.13 -6.22
C VAL A 97 11.83 -11.56 -6.84
N ALA A 98 12.36 -12.71 -6.42
CA ALA A 98 13.57 -13.29 -6.98
C ALA A 98 13.47 -14.82 -6.98
N VAL A 99 14.16 -15.47 -7.93
CA VAL A 99 14.30 -16.93 -7.98
C VAL A 99 15.78 -17.25 -7.92
N ASP A 100 16.21 -17.91 -6.84
CA ASP A 100 17.62 -18.19 -6.62
C ASP A 100 18.16 -19.37 -7.44
N GLY A 101 19.46 -19.60 -7.37
CA GLY A 101 20.14 -20.70 -8.08
C GLY A 101 19.70 -22.11 -7.69
N ALA A 102 18.94 -22.26 -6.61
CA ALA A 102 18.31 -23.51 -6.17
C ALA A 102 16.83 -23.59 -6.59
N SER A 103 16.35 -22.68 -7.44
CA SER A 103 14.95 -22.55 -7.86
C SER A 103 13.99 -22.20 -6.71
N GLN A 104 14.50 -21.71 -5.57
CA GLN A 104 13.66 -21.20 -4.49
C GLN A 104 13.15 -19.82 -4.86
N VAL A 105 11.83 -19.62 -4.77
CA VAL A 105 11.22 -18.30 -5.00
C VAL A 105 11.16 -17.52 -3.70
N TRP A 106 11.61 -16.28 -3.76
CA TRP A 106 11.67 -15.34 -2.64
C TRP A 106 10.89 -14.09 -2.97
N ALA A 107 10.31 -13.49 -1.95
CA ALA A 107 9.62 -12.20 -2.06
C ALA A 107 10.03 -11.27 -0.92
N ALA A 108 10.16 -9.98 -1.22
CA ALA A 108 10.28 -8.94 -0.23
C ALA A 108 8.96 -8.19 -0.09
N HIS A 109 8.46 -8.14 1.14
CA HIS A 109 7.33 -7.28 1.46
C HIS A 109 7.83 -5.92 1.97
N GLU A 110 7.10 -4.86 1.65
CA GLU A 110 7.52 -3.49 1.95
C GLU A 110 7.77 -3.23 3.45
N GLN A 111 7.03 -3.90 4.34
CA GLN A 111 7.08 -3.69 5.79
C GLN A 111 7.47 -4.94 6.61
N PHE A 112 7.28 -6.14 6.07
CA PHE A 112 7.30 -7.39 6.85
C PHE A 112 8.44 -8.35 6.48
N GLY A 113 9.48 -7.83 5.83
CA GLY A 113 10.70 -8.60 5.58
C GLY A 113 10.62 -9.52 4.36
N ILE A 114 11.25 -10.68 4.46
CA ILE A 114 11.45 -11.63 3.36
C ILE A 114 10.57 -12.85 3.56
N TYR A 115 10.00 -13.32 2.47
CA TYR A 115 9.17 -14.53 2.39
C TYR A 115 9.71 -15.47 1.33
N TYR A 116 9.44 -16.77 1.50
CA TYR A 116 9.79 -17.79 0.53
C TYR A 116 8.59 -18.70 0.24
N LEU A 117 8.50 -19.20 -0.98
CA LEU A 117 7.42 -20.08 -1.42
C LEU A 117 7.75 -21.54 -1.04
N LYS A 118 6.83 -22.23 -0.36
CA LYS A 118 6.94 -23.67 -0.04
C LYS A 118 5.57 -24.32 -0.12
N ASN A 119 5.42 -25.32 -0.99
CA ASN A 119 4.15 -26.03 -1.19
C ASN A 119 2.98 -25.07 -1.47
N ASP A 120 3.15 -24.16 -2.45
CA ASP A 120 2.20 -23.13 -2.86
C ASP A 120 1.75 -22.16 -1.75
N THR A 121 2.49 -22.12 -0.64
CA THR A 121 2.23 -21.22 0.48
C THR A 121 3.46 -20.36 0.77
N TRP A 122 3.30 -19.07 0.95
CA TRP A 122 4.35 -18.15 1.34
C TRP A 122 4.61 -18.22 2.84
N ARG A 123 5.88 -18.29 3.21
CA ARG A 123 6.32 -18.42 4.60
C ARG A 123 7.36 -17.33 4.93
N PRO A 124 7.28 -16.72 6.13
CA PRO A 124 8.26 -15.72 6.52
C PRO A 124 9.65 -16.31 6.75
N TYR A 125 10.67 -15.61 6.29
CA TYR A 125 12.06 -15.88 6.66
C TYR A 125 12.33 -15.24 8.02
N ARG A 126 11.97 -15.95 9.10
CA ARG A 126 11.97 -15.43 10.47
C ARG A 126 13.35 -15.06 11.03
N ILE A 127 14.42 -15.52 10.40
CA ILE A 127 15.78 -15.33 10.92
C ILE A 127 16.21 -13.86 10.90
N LEU A 128 15.74 -13.07 9.90
CA LEU A 128 15.95 -11.62 9.86
C LEU A 128 14.82 -10.82 10.55
N GLY A 129 13.74 -11.50 10.96
CA GLY A 129 12.57 -10.83 11.52
C GLY A 129 11.84 -9.90 10.53
N GLU A 130 11.08 -8.96 11.07
CA GLU A 130 10.33 -7.96 10.31
C GLU A 130 11.22 -6.76 9.92
N VAL A 131 12.27 -7.04 9.15
CA VAL A 131 13.19 -5.98 8.71
C VAL A 131 12.68 -5.38 7.41
N LYS A 132 12.58 -4.06 7.35
CA LYS A 132 12.23 -3.36 6.11
C LYS A 132 13.30 -3.62 5.05
N VAL A 133 12.94 -4.40 4.03
CA VAL A 133 13.79 -4.69 2.87
C VAL A 133 13.64 -3.56 1.86
N SER A 134 14.74 -3.08 1.33
CA SER A 134 14.74 -2.02 0.32
C SER A 134 14.97 -2.54 -1.11
N CYS A 135 15.75 -3.61 -1.26
CA CYS A 135 15.97 -4.27 -2.55
C CYS A 135 16.39 -5.75 -2.37
N LEU A 136 16.09 -6.56 -3.39
CA LEU A 136 16.61 -7.93 -3.56
C LEU A 136 17.41 -7.99 -4.85
N THR A 137 18.47 -8.78 -4.86
CA THR A 137 19.27 -9.09 -6.07
C THR A 137 19.90 -10.47 -5.96
N LEU A 138 20.32 -11.03 -7.09
CA LEU A 138 21.09 -12.25 -7.15
C LEU A 138 22.53 -11.92 -7.53
N ASP A 139 23.50 -12.67 -6.99
CA ASP A 139 24.87 -12.62 -7.49
C ASP A 139 25.04 -13.56 -8.70
N SER A 140 26.24 -13.59 -9.27
CA SER A 140 26.56 -14.40 -10.44
C SER A 140 26.46 -15.92 -10.20
N THR A 141 26.38 -16.36 -8.94
CA THR A 141 26.16 -17.77 -8.55
C THR A 141 24.70 -18.11 -8.33
N GLY A 142 23.80 -17.12 -8.42
CA GLY A 142 22.37 -17.25 -8.12
C GLY A 142 22.04 -17.18 -6.62
N LYS A 143 22.98 -16.75 -5.77
CA LYS A 143 22.72 -16.54 -4.34
C LYS A 143 21.90 -15.28 -4.13
N LEU A 144 20.88 -15.34 -3.27
CA LEU A 144 20.04 -14.20 -2.94
C LEU A 144 20.74 -13.23 -1.99
N TRP A 145 20.64 -11.94 -2.31
CA TRP A 145 21.10 -10.85 -1.47
C TRP A 145 19.97 -9.88 -1.17
N ALA A 146 19.86 -9.50 0.08
CA ALA A 146 18.86 -8.55 0.57
C ALA A 146 19.53 -7.30 1.15
N GLY A 147 19.10 -6.15 0.67
CA GLY A 147 19.50 -4.85 1.19
C GLY A 147 18.45 -4.32 2.16
N THR A 148 18.89 -3.91 3.36
CA THR A 148 18.04 -3.37 4.42
C THR A 148 18.67 -2.13 5.05
N ALA A 149 17.96 -1.46 5.94
CA ALA A 149 18.50 -0.36 6.73
C ALA A 149 19.55 -0.82 7.75
N SER A 150 19.46 -2.06 8.24
CA SER A 150 20.35 -2.63 9.25
C SER A 150 21.59 -3.31 8.67
N GLY A 151 21.62 -3.58 7.37
CA GLY A 151 22.73 -4.24 6.72
C GLY A 151 22.36 -4.91 5.40
N ILE A 152 23.33 -5.66 4.86
CA ILE A 152 23.19 -6.42 3.62
C ILE A 152 23.45 -7.88 3.92
N TYR A 153 22.57 -8.74 3.48
CA TYR A 153 22.50 -10.15 3.87
C TYR A 153 22.51 -11.05 2.64
N ALA A 154 23.42 -12.05 2.62
CA ALA A 154 23.41 -13.12 1.65
C ALA A 154 22.69 -14.35 2.20
N ILE A 155 21.62 -14.75 1.56
CA ILE A 155 20.71 -15.82 2.01
C ILE A 155 20.88 -17.03 1.10
N ASN A 156 21.20 -18.20 1.67
CA ASN A 156 21.37 -19.43 0.89
C ASN A 156 20.14 -20.33 0.94
N THR A 157 19.50 -20.42 2.10
CA THR A 157 18.36 -21.34 2.32
C THR A 157 17.39 -20.76 3.32
N PRO A 158 16.08 -21.13 3.23
CA PRO A 158 15.04 -20.65 4.14
C PRO A 158 15.26 -20.96 5.62
N ASP A 159 15.94 -22.05 5.93
CA ASP A 159 16.02 -22.60 7.29
C ASP A 159 17.35 -22.25 8.00
N ARG A 160 18.22 -21.45 7.39
CA ARG A 160 19.54 -21.11 7.94
C ARG A 160 19.76 -19.60 8.01
N LYS A 161 20.62 -19.19 8.94
CA LYS A 161 21.10 -17.82 9.04
C LYS A 161 21.75 -17.36 7.72
N PRO A 162 21.75 -16.05 7.42
CA PRO A 162 22.48 -15.53 6.27
C PRO A 162 23.93 -16.05 6.28
N ALA A 163 24.43 -16.41 5.11
CA ALA A 163 25.81 -16.86 4.97
C ALA A 163 26.79 -15.72 5.17
N ILE A 164 26.36 -14.50 4.82
CA ILE A 164 27.14 -13.27 4.92
C ILE A 164 26.24 -12.17 5.46
N GLU A 165 26.75 -11.43 6.43
CA GLU A 165 26.16 -10.22 6.99
C GLU A 165 27.16 -9.09 6.85
N LEU A 166 26.79 -8.05 6.12
CA LEU A 166 27.63 -6.86 5.93
C LEU A 166 27.01 -5.66 6.64
N PRO A 167 27.82 -4.77 7.20
CA PRO A 167 27.32 -3.57 7.85
C PRO A 167 26.59 -2.67 6.86
N PRO A 168 25.68 -1.77 7.33
CA PRO A 168 25.01 -0.82 6.48
C PRO A 168 26.01 0.21 5.91
N ALA A 169 25.74 0.67 4.68
CA ALA A 169 26.50 1.74 4.02
C ALA A 169 25.91 3.14 4.32
N GLY A 170 25.48 3.36 5.55
CA GLY A 170 24.82 4.58 6.00
C GLY A 170 23.31 4.56 5.77
N PHE A 171 22.85 4.73 4.54
CA PHE A 171 21.42 4.68 4.17
C PHE A 171 21.07 3.34 3.53
N PRO A 172 19.77 2.92 3.59
CA PRO A 172 19.31 1.72 2.91
C PRO A 172 19.66 1.74 1.42
N PRO A 173 20.15 0.65 0.83
CA PRO A 173 20.43 0.59 -0.60
C PRO A 173 19.13 0.68 -1.40
N ARG A 174 19.13 1.47 -2.47
CA ARG A 174 18.04 1.51 -3.46
C ARG A 174 18.18 0.38 -4.49
N ALA A 175 19.42 0.09 -4.88
CA ALA A 175 19.74 -1.02 -5.75
C ALA A 175 21.16 -1.54 -5.45
N MET A 176 21.39 -2.81 -5.79
CA MET A 176 22.67 -3.49 -5.63
C MET A 176 23.02 -4.26 -6.90
N ALA A 177 24.32 -4.34 -7.22
CA ALA A 177 24.86 -5.22 -8.23
C ALA A 177 26.04 -5.98 -7.63
N ILE A 178 25.94 -7.31 -7.61
CA ILE A 178 26.86 -8.19 -6.90
C ILE A 178 27.42 -9.20 -7.89
N ALA A 179 28.72 -9.15 -8.14
CA ALA A 179 29.38 -10.16 -8.93
C ALA A 179 29.85 -11.34 -8.07
N ASN A 180 30.37 -11.04 -6.89
CA ASN A 180 30.77 -12.00 -5.86
C ASN A 180 30.93 -11.27 -4.52
N GLU A 181 31.30 -11.99 -3.48
CA GLU A 181 31.47 -11.47 -2.12
C GLU A 181 32.50 -10.34 -1.95
N ASN A 182 33.45 -10.23 -2.90
CA ASN A 182 34.49 -9.20 -2.91
C ASN A 182 34.23 -8.09 -3.93
N ASP A 183 33.12 -8.14 -4.64
CA ASP A 183 32.76 -7.18 -5.67
C ASP A 183 31.30 -6.85 -5.62
N ILE A 184 30.95 -6.03 -4.62
CA ILE A 184 29.61 -5.60 -4.28
C ILE A 184 29.50 -4.11 -4.52
N TRP A 185 28.53 -3.72 -5.33
CA TRP A 185 28.19 -2.34 -5.61
C TRP A 185 26.77 -2.04 -5.14
N LEU A 186 26.58 -0.87 -4.55
CA LEU A 186 25.25 -0.37 -4.21
C LEU A 186 25.13 1.12 -4.48
N CYS A 187 23.91 1.57 -4.68
CA CYS A 187 23.56 2.98 -4.63
C CYS A 187 22.50 3.25 -3.56
N ASN A 188 22.60 4.41 -2.94
CA ASN A 188 21.62 4.91 -1.98
C ASN A 188 21.45 6.44 -2.14
N ALA A 189 20.73 7.07 -1.20
CA ALA A 189 20.48 8.51 -1.24
C ALA A 189 21.75 9.38 -1.17
N GLN A 190 22.87 8.85 -0.67
CA GLN A 190 24.11 9.59 -0.48
C GLN A 190 25.14 9.37 -1.59
N GLY A 191 25.04 8.27 -2.35
CA GLY A 191 26.02 8.00 -3.38
C GLY A 191 26.06 6.56 -3.84
N VAL A 192 27.16 6.24 -4.54
CA VAL A 192 27.50 4.89 -5.00
C VAL A 192 28.66 4.37 -4.17
N TYR A 193 28.55 3.15 -3.71
CA TYR A 193 29.51 2.52 -2.82
C TYR A 193 29.96 1.17 -3.37
N ASN A 194 31.24 0.86 -3.13
CA ASN A 194 31.82 -0.46 -3.37
C ASN A 194 32.30 -1.05 -2.05
N TYR A 195 31.95 -2.30 -1.77
CA TYR A 195 32.49 -3.02 -0.61
C TYR A 195 33.81 -3.66 -0.95
N LYS A 196 34.86 -3.24 -0.29
CA LYS A 196 36.21 -3.73 -0.50
C LYS A 196 37.04 -3.64 0.79
N ASN A 197 37.90 -4.63 1.06
CA ASN A 197 38.72 -4.69 2.27
C ASN A 197 37.92 -4.50 3.57
N ALA A 198 36.78 -5.21 3.68
CA ALA A 198 35.87 -5.15 4.83
C ALA A 198 35.28 -3.76 5.14
N SER A 199 35.24 -2.85 4.17
CA SER A 199 34.68 -1.51 4.34
C SER A 199 33.95 -1.02 3.08
N TRP A 200 32.97 -0.12 3.29
CA TRP A 200 32.31 0.59 2.19
C TRP A 200 33.15 1.79 1.77
N MET A 201 33.52 1.82 0.52
CA MET A 201 34.20 2.97 -0.10
C MET A 201 33.24 3.68 -1.05
N ARG A 202 33.05 4.98 -0.82
CA ARG A 202 32.27 5.82 -1.72
C ARG A 202 33.08 6.09 -3.00
N THR A 203 32.49 5.89 -4.16
CA THR A 203 33.05 6.35 -5.43
C THR A 203 33.02 7.86 -5.49
N SER A 204 34.07 8.45 -6.09
CA SER A 204 34.44 9.86 -6.03
C SER A 204 33.29 10.89 -6.06
N ASP A 205 33.52 12.04 -5.41
CA ASP A 205 32.60 13.18 -5.20
C ASP A 205 32.10 13.90 -6.46
N SER A 206 32.51 13.45 -7.65
CA SER A 206 32.16 14.07 -8.93
C SER A 206 30.73 13.75 -9.42
N VAL A 207 30.04 12.82 -8.78
CA VAL A 207 28.66 12.46 -9.14
C VAL A 207 27.71 12.97 -8.06
N GLN A 208 26.82 13.89 -8.41
CA GLN A 208 25.82 14.41 -7.48
C GLN A 208 24.94 13.26 -6.93
N PRO A 209 24.62 13.26 -5.62
CA PRO A 209 23.86 12.19 -4.99
C PRO A 209 22.40 12.28 -5.43
N ASP A 210 21.95 11.39 -6.31
CA ASP A 210 20.54 11.27 -6.71
C ASP A 210 20.34 9.95 -7.49
N PHE A 211 20.97 8.87 -7.00
CA PHE A 211 20.94 7.57 -7.67
C PHE A 211 19.66 6.81 -7.35
N LEU A 212 19.03 6.27 -8.38
CA LEU A 212 17.80 5.49 -8.28
C LEU A 212 18.04 4.00 -8.45
N THR A 213 18.89 3.63 -9.40
CA THR A 213 19.16 2.23 -9.76
C THR A 213 20.57 2.07 -10.29
N LEU A 214 21.08 0.84 -10.26
CA LEU A 214 22.38 0.50 -10.86
C LEU A 214 22.38 -0.92 -11.42
N VAL A 215 23.19 -1.13 -12.46
CA VAL A 215 23.51 -2.44 -13.03
C VAL A 215 24.99 -2.49 -13.37
N ARG A 216 25.66 -3.59 -12.98
CA ARG A 216 27.03 -3.86 -13.41
C ARG A 216 27.03 -4.79 -14.60
N GLN A 217 27.79 -4.45 -15.62
CA GLN A 217 28.00 -5.28 -16.80
C GLN A 217 29.46 -5.21 -17.26
N GLY A 218 30.18 -6.31 -17.04
CA GLY A 218 31.59 -6.39 -17.32
C GLY A 218 32.38 -5.30 -16.59
N LYS A 219 33.12 -4.48 -17.35
CA LYS A 219 33.89 -3.33 -16.85
C LYS A 219 33.04 -2.07 -16.61
N ASN A 220 31.77 -2.08 -16.92
CA ASN A 220 30.91 -0.91 -16.83
C ASN A 220 29.95 -1.01 -15.66
N LEU A 221 29.84 0.08 -14.90
CA LEU A 221 28.78 0.30 -13.92
C LEU A 221 27.82 1.35 -14.49
N TRP A 222 26.59 0.92 -14.76
CA TRP A 222 25.52 1.78 -15.26
C TRP A 222 24.67 2.28 -14.10
N LEU A 223 24.41 3.58 -14.09
CA LEU A 223 23.75 4.28 -13.00
C LEU A 223 22.57 5.09 -13.51
N GLY A 224 21.39 4.79 -12.99
CA GLY A 224 20.21 5.60 -13.20
C GLY A 224 20.11 6.69 -12.13
N THR A 225 19.89 7.93 -12.56
CA THR A 225 19.73 9.10 -11.70
C THR A 225 18.45 9.86 -12.01
N PHE A 226 18.06 10.81 -11.15
CA PHE A 226 16.96 11.74 -11.45
C PHE A 226 17.22 12.62 -12.69
N ARG A 227 18.49 12.73 -13.13
CA ARG A 227 18.89 13.63 -14.23
C ARG A 227 19.35 12.91 -15.48
N GLY A 228 19.19 11.58 -15.54
CA GLY A 228 19.55 10.76 -16.68
C GLY A 228 20.45 9.60 -16.37
N LEU A 229 20.96 8.97 -17.43
CA LEU A 229 21.76 7.77 -17.40
C LEU A 229 23.25 8.11 -17.43
N VAL A 230 24.00 7.46 -16.56
CA VAL A 230 25.47 7.63 -16.43
C VAL A 230 26.13 6.25 -16.46
N ARG A 231 27.31 6.15 -17.08
CA ARG A 231 28.17 4.98 -17.08
C ARG A 231 29.50 5.31 -16.45
N ILE A 232 29.98 4.47 -15.56
CA ILE A 232 31.34 4.51 -15.03
C ILE A 232 32.11 3.33 -15.61
N ASP A 233 33.23 3.59 -16.27
CA ASP A 233 34.23 2.57 -16.66
C ASP A 233 35.07 2.24 -15.42
N LEU A 234 34.95 1.01 -14.90
CA LEU A 234 35.60 0.57 -13.66
C LEU A 234 37.13 0.38 -13.78
N VAL A 235 37.65 0.32 -15.02
CA VAL A 235 39.09 0.20 -15.27
C VAL A 235 39.74 1.58 -15.26
N THR A 236 39.14 2.54 -15.97
CA THR A 236 39.67 3.89 -16.11
C THR A 236 39.11 4.86 -15.07
N ASN A 237 38.09 4.46 -14.32
CA ASN A 237 37.33 5.27 -13.37
C ASN A 237 36.75 6.55 -13.99
N LYS A 238 36.47 6.51 -15.31
CA LYS A 238 35.91 7.65 -16.03
C LYS A 238 34.39 7.57 -16.06
N LEU A 239 33.76 8.70 -15.82
CA LEU A 239 32.31 8.88 -15.89
C LEU A 239 31.92 9.38 -17.28
N HIS A 240 30.91 8.75 -17.86
CA HIS A 240 30.30 9.09 -19.15
C HIS A 240 28.81 9.32 -18.99
N LYS A 241 28.34 10.49 -19.37
CA LYS A 241 26.89 10.77 -19.45
C LYS A 241 26.37 10.23 -20.78
N ILE A 242 25.25 9.51 -20.73
CA ILE A 242 24.57 8.99 -21.94
C ILE A 242 23.46 9.99 -22.32
N ASN A 243 23.52 10.47 -23.55
CA ASN A 243 22.48 11.35 -24.09
C ASN A 243 21.31 10.49 -24.56
N THR A 244 20.17 10.62 -23.88
CA THR A 244 18.91 9.94 -24.21
C THR A 244 18.00 10.87 -24.97
N THR A 245 17.01 10.33 -25.71
CA THR A 245 16.04 11.13 -26.49
C THR A 245 15.24 12.07 -25.56
N TYR A 246 14.81 11.56 -24.42
CA TYR A 246 14.10 12.34 -23.41
C TYR A 246 14.92 12.34 -22.11
N PRO A 247 15.56 13.45 -21.77
CA PRO A 247 16.26 13.56 -20.50
C PRO A 247 15.26 13.54 -19.34
N GLY A 248 15.64 12.88 -18.25
CA GLY A 248 14.80 12.75 -17.06
C GLY A 248 15.29 11.64 -16.15
N GLU A 249 14.46 11.28 -15.18
CA GLU A 249 14.78 10.21 -14.24
C GLU A 249 14.92 8.84 -14.94
N VAL A 250 15.86 8.06 -14.47
CA VAL A 250 16.06 6.66 -14.89
C VAL A 250 15.53 5.76 -13.80
N THR A 251 14.34 5.21 -14.01
CA THR A 251 13.61 4.44 -13.00
C THR A 251 14.01 2.98 -12.92
N ALA A 252 14.46 2.39 -14.02
CA ALA A 252 14.85 0.98 -14.07
C ALA A 252 15.97 0.74 -15.08
N LEU A 253 16.80 -0.28 -14.79
CA LEU A 253 17.87 -0.80 -15.64
C LEU A 253 17.80 -2.32 -15.68
N ALA A 254 18.12 -2.92 -16.85
CA ALA A 254 18.31 -4.36 -16.99
C ALA A 254 19.54 -4.65 -17.86
N PRO A 255 20.33 -5.70 -17.57
CA PRO A 255 21.53 -6.04 -18.36
C PRO A 255 21.13 -6.47 -19.77
N HIS A 256 21.98 -6.13 -20.77
CA HIS A 256 21.85 -6.58 -22.15
C HIS A 256 23.26 -6.89 -22.69
N PRO A 257 23.47 -7.88 -23.58
CA PRO A 257 24.82 -8.25 -24.07
C PRO A 257 25.65 -7.07 -24.62
N GLN A 258 24.99 -6.09 -25.24
CA GLN A 258 25.66 -4.92 -25.84
C GLN A 258 25.69 -3.69 -24.91
N GLY A 259 25.05 -3.72 -23.75
CA GLY A 259 24.91 -2.57 -22.87
C GLY A 259 23.83 -2.79 -21.81
N VAL A 260 22.91 -1.85 -21.63
CA VAL A 260 21.78 -2.01 -20.71
C VAL A 260 20.48 -1.51 -21.32
N TRP A 261 19.38 -2.19 -21.07
CA TRP A 261 18.07 -1.59 -21.20
C TRP A 261 17.88 -0.56 -20.09
N ALA A 262 17.39 0.61 -20.43
CA ALA A 262 17.12 1.66 -19.47
C ALA A 262 15.77 2.31 -19.72
N ALA A 263 15.05 2.60 -18.63
CA ALA A 263 13.85 3.41 -18.64
C ALA A 263 14.22 4.85 -18.23
N CYS A 264 14.23 5.76 -19.18
CA CYS A 264 14.66 7.15 -18.99
C CYS A 264 13.61 8.13 -19.50
N GLY A 265 13.17 9.07 -18.64
CA GLY A 265 12.20 10.11 -19.02
C GLY A 265 10.88 9.56 -19.57
N GLY A 266 10.46 8.37 -19.13
CA GLY A 266 9.26 7.69 -19.59
C GLY A 266 9.41 6.95 -20.94
N GLN A 267 10.63 6.74 -21.43
CA GLN A 267 10.94 5.96 -22.62
C GLN A 267 11.87 4.80 -22.27
N VAL A 268 11.73 3.66 -22.93
CA VAL A 268 12.68 2.53 -22.84
C VAL A 268 13.59 2.53 -24.05
N GLY A 269 14.88 2.25 -23.83
CA GLY A 269 15.85 2.12 -24.92
C GLY A 269 17.08 1.34 -24.47
N LEU A 270 17.87 0.95 -25.46
CA LEU A 270 19.17 0.29 -25.27
C LEU A 270 20.28 1.33 -25.22
N ALA A 271 20.93 1.40 -24.07
CA ALA A 271 22.13 2.20 -23.90
C ALA A 271 23.37 1.33 -24.08
N THR A 272 24.28 1.76 -24.96
CA THR A 272 25.56 1.12 -25.26
C THR A 272 26.72 2.06 -24.94
N GLU A 273 27.95 1.60 -25.07
CA GLU A 273 29.15 2.47 -24.94
C GLU A 273 29.14 3.61 -25.97
N THR A 274 28.47 3.41 -27.12
CA THR A 274 28.44 4.36 -28.25
C THR A 274 27.25 5.27 -28.27
N GLY A 275 26.19 4.97 -27.48
CA GLY A 275 25.00 5.84 -27.45
C GLY A 275 23.72 5.17 -27.00
N TRP A 276 22.60 5.79 -27.36
CA TRP A 276 21.24 5.43 -26.98
C TRP A 276 20.41 5.07 -28.22
N THR A 277 19.69 3.96 -28.16
CA THR A 277 18.75 3.55 -29.18
C THR A 277 17.37 3.30 -28.52
N PRO A 278 16.36 4.12 -28.77
CA PRO A 278 15.04 3.92 -28.19
C PRO A 278 14.38 2.66 -28.75
N LEU A 279 13.60 1.99 -27.89
CA LEU A 279 12.73 0.86 -28.28
C LEU A 279 11.55 1.37 -29.14
N GLU A 280 10.95 2.47 -28.72
CA GLU A 280 9.95 3.23 -29.47
C GLU A 280 10.26 4.72 -29.39
N GLU A 281 9.81 5.49 -30.41
CA GLU A 281 10.02 6.94 -30.43
C GLU A 281 9.16 7.68 -29.39
N LYS A 282 8.04 7.08 -28.97
CA LYS A 282 7.09 7.68 -28.04
C LYS A 282 7.41 7.33 -26.58
N ARG A 283 6.92 8.16 -25.66
CA ARG A 283 6.90 7.88 -24.23
C ARG A 283 5.76 6.94 -23.88
N PHE A 284 5.97 6.12 -22.86
CA PHE A 284 4.91 5.34 -22.24
C PHE A 284 4.00 6.25 -21.42
N ASN A 285 2.70 5.99 -21.46
CA ASN A 285 1.72 6.77 -20.70
C ASN A 285 1.78 6.46 -19.19
N ALA A 286 2.12 5.20 -18.84
CA ALA A 286 2.25 4.78 -17.45
C ALA A 286 3.70 4.82 -16.98
N PRO A 287 3.99 5.20 -15.73
CA PRO A 287 5.34 5.16 -15.17
C PRO A 287 5.93 3.74 -15.24
N ILE A 288 7.17 3.65 -15.70
CA ILE A 288 7.92 2.40 -15.79
C ILE A 288 8.58 2.15 -14.42
N THR A 289 8.41 0.96 -13.89
CA THR A 289 8.85 0.57 -12.54
C THR A 289 9.99 -0.42 -12.54
N SER A 290 10.01 -1.31 -13.53
CA SER A 290 11.01 -2.38 -13.62
C SER A 290 11.28 -2.80 -15.05
N LEU A 291 12.49 -3.28 -15.30
CA LEU A 291 12.91 -3.88 -16.57
C LEU A 291 13.53 -5.25 -16.29
N LEU A 292 13.32 -6.20 -17.19
CA LEU A 292 13.93 -7.52 -17.15
C LEU A 292 14.29 -7.97 -18.56
N THR A 293 15.48 -8.51 -18.76
CA THR A 293 15.91 -9.03 -20.06
C THR A 293 15.59 -10.52 -20.17
N GLY A 294 14.88 -10.91 -21.22
CA GLY A 294 14.60 -12.31 -21.56
C GLY A 294 15.73 -12.97 -22.36
N SER A 295 15.58 -14.30 -22.60
CA SER A 295 16.58 -15.14 -23.30
C SER A 295 16.94 -14.62 -24.70
N ASP A 296 15.98 -14.05 -25.40
CA ASP A 296 16.16 -13.54 -26.77
C ASP A 296 16.57 -12.05 -26.80
N ASN A 297 17.11 -11.55 -25.69
CA ASN A 297 17.46 -10.14 -25.48
C ASN A 297 16.27 -9.17 -25.57
N GLN A 298 15.06 -9.67 -25.61
CA GLN A 298 13.85 -8.88 -25.48
C GLN A 298 13.74 -8.26 -24.09
N VAL A 299 13.07 -7.13 -23.99
CA VAL A 299 12.85 -6.45 -22.71
C VAL A 299 11.43 -6.62 -22.23
N TRP A 300 11.29 -7.03 -20.96
CA TRP A 300 10.03 -7.03 -20.24
C TRP A 300 9.96 -5.75 -19.41
N ILE A 301 8.84 -5.06 -19.48
CA ILE A 301 8.66 -3.71 -18.95
C ILE A 301 7.50 -3.73 -17.99
N GLY A 302 7.78 -3.66 -16.69
CA GLY A 302 6.78 -3.47 -15.65
C GLY A 302 6.40 -2.00 -15.55
N THR A 303 5.10 -1.73 -15.46
CA THR A 303 4.56 -0.38 -15.33
C THR A 303 3.53 -0.29 -14.21
N HIS A 304 3.09 0.93 -13.87
CA HIS A 304 1.94 1.13 -12.98
C HIS A 304 0.62 0.62 -13.59
N ASP A 305 0.61 0.32 -14.88
CA ASP A 305 -0.61 -0.04 -15.63
C ASP A 305 -0.48 -1.38 -16.38
N GLY A 306 0.36 -2.27 -15.89
CA GLY A 306 0.52 -3.60 -16.43
C GLY A 306 1.94 -3.94 -16.87
N LEU A 307 2.03 -5.01 -17.65
CA LEU A 307 3.26 -5.58 -18.18
C LEU A 307 3.30 -5.45 -19.70
N LEU A 308 4.44 -5.05 -20.24
CA LEU A 308 4.71 -4.96 -21.66
C LEU A 308 5.91 -5.83 -22.00
N ARG A 309 6.01 -6.28 -23.24
CA ARG A 309 7.17 -6.95 -23.81
C ARG A 309 7.57 -6.26 -25.10
N GLY A 310 8.82 -5.85 -25.20
CA GLY A 310 9.37 -5.16 -26.35
C GLY A 310 10.51 -5.92 -27.00
N GLU A 311 10.55 -5.92 -28.32
CA GLU A 311 11.60 -6.53 -29.16
C GLU A 311 11.71 -5.76 -30.47
N ASN A 312 12.96 -5.62 -31.00
CA ASN A 312 13.19 -5.08 -32.35
C ASN A 312 12.44 -3.78 -32.66
N LYS A 313 12.42 -2.83 -31.72
CA LYS A 313 11.72 -1.53 -31.83
C LYS A 313 10.20 -1.63 -31.89
N GLN A 314 9.62 -2.69 -31.38
CA GLN A 314 8.16 -2.86 -31.30
C GLN A 314 7.74 -3.41 -29.94
N ILE A 315 6.57 -3.01 -29.47
CA ILE A 315 5.92 -3.63 -28.32
C ILE A 315 5.03 -4.75 -28.83
N LEU A 316 5.36 -5.98 -28.42
CA LEU A 316 4.69 -7.20 -28.88
C LEU A 316 3.56 -7.65 -27.96
N LEU A 317 3.59 -7.25 -26.68
CA LEU A 317 2.64 -7.70 -25.67
C LEU A 317 2.25 -6.55 -24.78
N HIS A 318 0.95 -6.40 -24.57
CA HIS A 318 0.38 -5.40 -23.69
C HIS A 318 -0.65 -6.08 -22.79
N LEU A 319 -0.28 -6.36 -21.54
CA LEU A 319 -1.17 -6.92 -20.51
C LEU A 319 -1.69 -5.79 -19.65
N THR A 320 -2.84 -5.20 -19.99
CA THR A 320 -3.41 -4.07 -19.26
C THR A 320 -4.54 -4.45 -18.31
N ASP A 321 -5.40 -5.37 -18.67
CA ASP A 321 -6.66 -5.54 -17.96
C ASP A 321 -6.95 -6.95 -17.44
N ASN A 322 -6.70 -7.96 -18.15
CA ASN A 322 -6.69 -9.35 -17.70
C ASN A 322 -5.64 -10.05 -18.53
N PRO A 323 -4.73 -10.79 -17.92
CA PRO A 323 -4.05 -11.82 -18.68
C PRO A 323 -5.17 -12.65 -19.33
N PRO A 324 -5.13 -12.85 -20.66
CA PRO A 324 -6.11 -13.70 -21.32
C PRO A 324 -6.14 -15.01 -20.56
N ASP A 325 -7.29 -15.38 -20.07
CA ASP A 325 -7.56 -16.60 -19.33
C ASP A 325 -6.66 -16.86 -18.11
N VAL A 326 -6.95 -16.22 -16.99
CA VAL A 326 -6.64 -16.79 -15.66
C VAL A 326 -7.52 -18.03 -15.51
N ILE A 327 -7.28 -18.98 -16.42
CA ILE A 327 -7.95 -20.29 -16.40
C ILE A 327 -7.26 -21.12 -15.34
N GLY A 328 -7.95 -21.43 -14.29
CA GLY A 328 -7.58 -22.57 -13.51
C GLY A 328 -7.50 -22.45 -12.02
N LEU A 329 -7.88 -21.34 -11.41
CA LEU A 329 -8.49 -21.44 -10.10
C LEU A 329 -9.99 -21.50 -10.36
N ALA A 330 -10.62 -22.58 -9.96
CA ALA A 330 -12.03 -22.91 -10.20
C ALA A 330 -13.00 -22.01 -9.41
N SER A 331 -12.75 -20.75 -9.35
CA SER A 331 -13.67 -19.71 -8.92
C SER A 331 -13.79 -18.74 -10.08
N ARG A 332 -14.98 -18.69 -10.66
CA ARG A 332 -15.39 -17.64 -11.59
C ARG A 332 -14.84 -16.33 -11.10
N GLU A 333 -14.11 -15.61 -11.98
CA GLU A 333 -13.38 -14.40 -11.62
C GLU A 333 -14.26 -13.39 -10.91
N LYS A 334 -14.08 -13.29 -9.59
CA LYS A 334 -14.67 -12.25 -8.73
C LYS A 334 -13.89 -10.93 -8.77
N TYR A 335 -12.93 -10.74 -9.69
CA TYR A 335 -11.99 -9.64 -9.62
C TYR A 335 -12.15 -8.65 -10.77
N PRO A 336 -12.27 -7.35 -10.48
CA PRO A 336 -12.37 -6.35 -11.52
C PRO A 336 -11.06 -6.26 -12.32
N PRO A 337 -11.14 -6.25 -13.65
CA PRO A 337 -9.95 -6.23 -14.51
C PRO A 337 -9.06 -4.99 -14.35
N THR A 338 -9.56 -3.92 -13.73
CA THR A 338 -8.91 -2.61 -13.71
C THR A 338 -8.90 -1.93 -12.35
N PHE A 339 -8.90 -2.71 -11.27
CA PHE A 339 -9.02 -2.18 -9.91
C PHE A 339 -7.69 -1.57 -9.42
N SER A 340 -7.72 -0.30 -8.97
CA SER A 340 -6.57 0.33 -8.29
C SER A 340 -6.30 -0.36 -6.96
N SER A 341 -5.03 -0.48 -6.59
CA SER A 341 -4.66 -1.03 -5.29
C SER A 341 -5.09 -0.15 -4.10
N LEU A 342 -5.24 1.17 -4.30
CA LEU A 342 -5.63 2.11 -3.24
C LEU A 342 -7.13 2.40 -3.28
N VAL A 343 -7.89 1.82 -2.36
CA VAL A 343 -9.32 2.09 -2.17
C VAL A 343 -9.50 3.19 -1.14
N GLN A 344 -10.10 4.31 -1.55
CA GLN A 344 -10.23 5.50 -0.72
C GLN A 344 -11.65 5.73 -0.19
N ALA A 345 -12.65 5.27 -0.94
CA ALA A 345 -14.05 5.45 -0.57
C ALA A 345 -14.89 4.22 -0.91
N LEU A 346 -15.84 3.91 -0.05
CA LEU A 346 -16.82 2.85 -0.23
C LEU A 346 -18.21 3.40 0.05
N SER A 347 -19.22 2.92 -0.67
CA SER A 347 -20.61 3.18 -0.38
C SER A 347 -21.49 2.04 -0.91
N VAL A 348 -22.25 1.41 -0.03
CA VAL A 348 -23.24 0.40 -0.39
C VAL A 348 -24.58 1.07 -0.71
N GLN A 349 -25.11 0.80 -1.88
CA GLN A 349 -26.44 1.20 -2.32
C GLN A 349 -27.37 0.00 -2.23
N GLN A 350 -28.41 0.10 -1.43
CA GLN A 350 -29.44 -0.91 -1.31
C GLN A 350 -30.56 -0.61 -2.31
N LEU A 351 -30.78 -1.49 -3.28
CA LEU A 351 -31.90 -1.43 -4.21
C LEU A 351 -32.91 -2.53 -3.89
N ALA A 352 -34.10 -2.45 -4.45
CA ALA A 352 -35.17 -3.42 -4.18
C ALA A 352 -34.79 -4.88 -4.50
N ASP A 353 -34.03 -5.06 -5.60
CA ASP A 353 -33.69 -6.39 -6.13
C ASP A 353 -32.20 -6.72 -6.04
N CYS A 354 -31.36 -5.79 -5.63
CA CYS A 354 -29.90 -6.02 -5.54
C CYS A 354 -29.21 -4.98 -4.66
N SER A 355 -28.01 -5.32 -4.19
CA SER A 355 -27.11 -4.39 -3.52
C SER A 355 -25.90 -4.10 -4.41
N ILE A 356 -25.51 -2.85 -4.45
CA ILE A 356 -24.39 -2.37 -5.26
C ILE A 356 -23.33 -1.78 -4.34
N LEU A 357 -22.10 -2.23 -4.47
CA LEU A 357 -20.94 -1.60 -3.84
C LEU A 357 -20.28 -0.62 -4.81
N TRP A 358 -20.26 0.64 -4.42
CA TRP A 358 -19.53 1.70 -5.10
C TRP A 358 -18.13 1.85 -4.49
N ILE A 359 -17.11 1.93 -5.34
CA ILE A 359 -15.72 1.90 -4.92
C ILE A 359 -14.97 3.06 -5.58
N GLY A 360 -14.50 3.97 -4.74
CA GLY A 360 -13.65 5.09 -5.14
C GLY A 360 -12.17 4.76 -4.96
N THR A 361 -11.40 4.99 -6.00
CA THR A 361 -9.96 4.75 -6.02
C THR A 361 -9.22 5.96 -6.56
N THR A 362 -7.89 5.96 -6.47
CA THR A 362 -7.04 6.97 -7.13
C THR A 362 -7.11 6.92 -8.66
N GLN A 363 -7.69 5.88 -9.23
CA GLN A 363 -7.79 5.67 -10.68
C GLN A 363 -9.23 5.69 -11.20
N GLY A 364 -10.18 6.12 -10.38
CA GLY A 364 -11.56 6.30 -10.79
C GLY A 364 -12.60 5.59 -9.95
N LEU A 365 -13.82 5.61 -10.48
CA LEU A 365 -15.00 5.04 -9.86
C LEU A 365 -15.33 3.67 -10.45
N PHE A 366 -15.59 2.71 -9.55
CA PHE A 366 -16.05 1.36 -9.89
C PHE A 366 -17.38 1.06 -9.21
N ARG A 367 -18.15 0.20 -9.85
CA ARG A 367 -19.38 -0.39 -9.34
C ARG A 367 -19.25 -1.90 -9.33
N TYR A 368 -19.60 -2.53 -8.21
CA TYR A 368 -19.70 -3.98 -8.08
C TYR A 368 -21.13 -4.34 -7.71
N ASP A 369 -21.77 -5.13 -8.54
CA ASP A 369 -23.11 -5.66 -8.31
C ASP A 369 -22.98 -6.94 -7.48
N LEU A 370 -23.51 -6.93 -6.27
CA LEU A 370 -23.34 -8.01 -5.30
C LEU A 370 -24.15 -9.28 -5.63
N PHE A 371 -25.21 -9.13 -6.44
CA PHE A 371 -26.03 -10.25 -6.86
C PHE A 371 -25.48 -10.95 -8.11
N THR A 372 -25.15 -10.14 -9.15
CA THR A 372 -24.61 -10.69 -10.41
C THR A 372 -23.10 -10.90 -10.38
N GLU A 373 -22.44 -10.48 -9.32
CA GLU A 373 -20.98 -10.47 -9.16
C GLU A 373 -20.27 -9.76 -10.33
N SER A 374 -20.95 -8.76 -10.93
CA SER A 374 -20.46 -8.07 -12.13
C SER A 374 -19.85 -6.70 -11.80
N TRP A 375 -18.82 -6.36 -12.54
CA TRP A 375 -18.07 -5.12 -12.37
C TRP A 375 -18.30 -4.15 -13.51
N ARG A 376 -18.32 -2.85 -13.19
CA ARG A 376 -18.35 -1.77 -14.16
C ARG A 376 -17.42 -0.64 -13.73
N ARG A 377 -16.57 -0.16 -14.64
CA ARG A 377 -15.80 1.07 -14.48
C ARG A 377 -16.52 2.22 -15.17
N TYR A 378 -16.53 3.40 -14.54
CA TYR A 378 -17.10 4.60 -15.14
C TYR A 378 -16.03 5.37 -15.91
N GLY A 379 -16.06 5.29 -17.24
CA GLY A 379 -15.05 5.90 -18.13
C GLY A 379 -14.93 7.42 -18.00
N GLN A 380 -16.04 8.10 -17.71
CA GLN A 380 -16.06 9.56 -17.49
C GLN A 380 -15.30 9.99 -16.22
N LEU A 381 -15.16 9.11 -15.24
CA LEU A 381 -14.39 9.31 -14.01
C LEU A 381 -13.10 8.47 -13.99
N ALA A 382 -12.69 7.93 -15.15
CA ALA A 382 -11.44 7.19 -15.25
C ALA A 382 -10.24 8.11 -14.96
N ASN A 383 -9.28 7.57 -14.19
CA ASN A 383 -8.08 8.28 -13.77
C ASN A 383 -8.34 9.53 -12.89
N GLN A 384 -9.53 9.61 -12.29
CA GLN A 384 -9.86 10.61 -11.29
C GLN A 384 -9.58 10.06 -9.88
N ASP A 385 -9.08 10.90 -9.00
CA ASP A 385 -8.84 10.55 -7.59
C ASP A 385 -10.15 10.71 -6.80
N ILE A 386 -10.87 9.60 -6.57
CA ILE A 386 -12.18 9.58 -5.90
C ILE A 386 -11.98 9.49 -4.39
N ARG A 387 -12.37 10.53 -3.66
CA ARG A 387 -12.13 10.70 -2.23
C ARG A 387 -13.29 10.29 -1.33
N ALA A 388 -14.52 10.50 -1.78
CA ALA A 388 -15.71 10.13 -1.03
C ALA A 388 -16.85 9.75 -1.97
N ILE A 389 -17.71 8.87 -1.49
CA ILE A 389 -18.95 8.45 -2.17
C ILE A 389 -20.04 8.38 -1.11
N ILE A 390 -21.21 8.89 -1.40
CA ILE A 390 -22.40 8.69 -0.59
C ILE A 390 -23.59 8.36 -1.48
N THR A 391 -24.46 7.52 -0.96
CA THR A 391 -25.75 7.19 -1.57
C THR A 391 -26.82 8.10 -1.00
N SER A 392 -27.71 8.61 -1.86
CA SER A 392 -28.88 9.38 -1.41
C SER A 392 -29.84 8.52 -0.60
N GLN A 393 -30.66 9.13 0.25
CA GLN A 393 -31.62 8.40 1.09
C GLN A 393 -32.68 7.65 0.28
N ASP A 394 -33.08 8.21 -0.86
CA ASP A 394 -33.98 7.57 -1.82
C ASP A 394 -33.29 6.48 -2.66
N GLN A 395 -31.98 6.26 -2.44
CA GLN A 395 -31.14 5.30 -3.17
C GLN A 395 -31.07 5.56 -4.69
N GLU A 396 -31.54 6.71 -5.19
CA GLU A 396 -31.58 7.03 -6.62
C GLU A 396 -30.33 7.76 -7.12
N THR A 397 -29.72 8.57 -6.25
CA THR A 397 -28.56 9.39 -6.60
C THR A 397 -27.32 8.95 -5.82
N ILE A 398 -26.21 8.79 -6.53
CA ILE A 398 -24.88 8.60 -5.93
C ILE A 398 -24.10 9.89 -6.10
N TRP A 399 -23.63 10.47 -5.00
CA TRP A 399 -22.71 11.60 -5.02
C TRP A 399 -21.28 11.12 -4.91
N VAL A 400 -20.44 11.59 -5.83
CA VAL A 400 -19.03 11.17 -5.96
C VAL A 400 -18.14 12.39 -5.89
N ALA A 401 -17.28 12.44 -4.90
CA ALA A 401 -16.29 13.49 -4.71
C ALA A 401 -14.96 13.11 -5.36
N SER A 402 -14.45 13.96 -6.24
CA SER A 402 -13.16 13.83 -6.88
C SER A 402 -12.23 14.97 -6.49
N TRP A 403 -10.96 14.64 -6.22
CA TRP A 403 -9.93 15.64 -5.97
C TRP A 403 -9.66 16.53 -7.20
N SER A 404 -9.72 15.96 -8.40
CA SER A 404 -9.31 16.65 -9.63
C SER A 404 -10.46 17.27 -10.42
N SER A 405 -11.69 16.78 -10.24
CA SER A 405 -12.84 17.23 -11.04
C SER A 405 -14.05 17.68 -10.21
N GLY A 406 -13.89 17.78 -8.88
CA GLY A 406 -14.93 18.28 -8.00
C GLY A 406 -16.01 17.24 -7.70
N LEU A 407 -17.27 17.66 -7.66
CA LEU A 407 -18.40 16.86 -7.24
C LEU A 407 -19.30 16.43 -8.41
N HIS A 408 -19.68 15.16 -8.41
CA HIS A 408 -20.51 14.56 -9.45
C HIS A 408 -21.72 13.85 -8.85
N GLY A 409 -22.86 13.95 -9.52
CA GLY A 409 -24.06 13.16 -9.22
C GLY A 409 -24.29 12.12 -10.31
N LEU A 410 -24.53 10.87 -9.92
CA LEU A 410 -24.96 9.77 -10.80
C LEU A 410 -26.42 9.48 -10.52
N LYS A 411 -27.30 9.78 -11.48
CA LYS A 411 -28.72 9.45 -11.41
C LYS A 411 -29.01 8.21 -12.26
N GLN A 412 -29.90 7.34 -11.75
CA GLN A 412 -30.36 6.13 -12.44
C GLN A 412 -29.20 5.29 -13.01
N GLN A 413 -28.05 5.28 -12.31
CA GLN A 413 -26.85 4.49 -12.62
C GLN A 413 -26.17 4.78 -13.97
N ASN A 414 -26.62 5.73 -14.79
CA ASN A 414 -26.13 5.92 -16.15
C ASN A 414 -25.71 7.35 -16.53
N GLU A 415 -26.24 8.37 -15.89
CA GLU A 415 -25.91 9.76 -16.25
C GLU A 415 -25.07 10.43 -15.17
N LEU A 416 -23.82 10.69 -15.51
CA LEU A 416 -22.95 11.53 -14.70
C LEU A 416 -23.28 13.00 -14.96
N GLN A 417 -23.68 13.70 -13.92
CA GLN A 417 -23.89 15.14 -13.93
C GLN A 417 -22.86 15.81 -13.02
N THR A 418 -22.06 16.72 -13.56
CA THR A 418 -21.22 17.56 -12.72
C THR A 418 -22.11 18.47 -11.87
N ALA A 419 -21.83 18.51 -10.58
CA ALA A 419 -22.60 19.36 -9.66
C ALA A 419 -22.42 20.83 -10.04
N PRO A 420 -23.49 21.58 -10.25
CA PRO A 420 -23.39 22.99 -10.51
C PRO A 420 -22.82 23.73 -9.30
N ASN A 421 -22.03 24.76 -9.54
CA ASN A 421 -21.46 25.70 -8.56
C ASN A 421 -20.36 25.15 -7.63
N ILE A 422 -19.82 23.93 -7.84
CA ILE A 422 -18.63 23.46 -7.15
C ILE A 422 -17.63 22.95 -8.19
N SER A 423 -16.52 23.67 -8.33
CA SER A 423 -15.41 23.29 -9.22
C SER A 423 -14.11 22.97 -8.46
N GLU A 424 -14.12 23.11 -7.15
CA GLU A 424 -12.97 22.84 -6.30
C GLU A 424 -12.84 21.35 -5.91
N PRO A 425 -11.67 20.90 -5.48
CA PRO A 425 -11.49 19.58 -4.90
C PRO A 425 -12.39 19.33 -3.69
N ILE A 426 -13.11 18.21 -3.68
CA ILE A 426 -13.95 17.80 -2.56
C ILE A 426 -13.26 16.68 -1.81
N LEU A 427 -13.15 16.85 -0.50
CA LEU A 427 -12.44 15.95 0.42
C LEU A 427 -13.31 14.84 0.95
N THR A 428 -14.53 15.18 1.38
CA THR A 428 -15.46 14.23 1.98
C THR A 428 -16.91 14.66 1.82
N LEU A 429 -17.81 13.70 1.99
CA LEU A 429 -19.25 13.86 1.86
C LEU A 429 -19.95 13.26 3.07
N ALA A 430 -21.13 13.76 3.40
CA ALA A 430 -22.03 13.15 4.36
C ALA A 430 -23.49 13.27 3.91
N ALA A 431 -24.25 12.20 4.14
CA ALA A 431 -25.71 12.19 4.04
C ALA A 431 -26.30 12.49 5.42
N GLY A 432 -27.05 13.54 5.53
CA GLY A 432 -27.85 13.85 6.72
C GLY A 432 -29.29 13.38 6.55
N SER A 433 -30.13 13.59 7.57
CA SER A 433 -31.53 13.18 7.57
C SER A 433 -32.40 13.88 6.53
N ASP A 434 -32.01 15.09 6.11
CA ASP A 434 -32.77 15.94 5.17
C ASP A 434 -31.90 16.61 4.11
N ARG A 435 -30.57 16.45 4.18
CA ARG A 435 -29.60 17.18 3.34
C ARG A 435 -28.35 16.38 3.09
N TYR A 436 -27.67 16.74 2.00
CA TYR A 436 -26.32 16.27 1.69
C TYR A 436 -25.30 17.38 1.94
N TRP A 437 -24.15 16.99 2.47
CA TRP A 437 -23.09 17.89 2.86
C TRP A 437 -21.79 17.51 2.14
N ALA A 438 -21.00 18.50 1.79
CA ALA A 438 -19.68 18.31 1.20
C ALA A 438 -18.64 19.24 1.87
N ILE A 439 -17.47 18.71 2.12
CA ILE A 439 -16.30 19.49 2.52
C ILE A 439 -15.36 19.63 1.33
N GLY A 440 -15.12 20.85 0.91
CA GLY A 440 -14.13 21.23 -0.08
C GLY A 440 -12.94 21.98 0.52
N LEU A 441 -12.00 22.37 -0.32
CA LEU A 441 -10.84 23.16 0.10
C LEU A 441 -11.23 24.54 0.61
N ASP A 442 -12.33 25.14 0.11
CA ASP A 442 -12.78 26.48 0.51
C ASP A 442 -13.76 26.47 1.68
N GLY A 443 -14.33 25.31 2.06
CA GLY A 443 -15.22 25.21 3.21
C GLY A 443 -16.28 24.12 3.15
N LEU A 444 -17.39 24.38 3.84
CA LEU A 444 -18.56 23.50 3.96
C LEU A 444 -19.65 23.90 2.97
N TYR A 445 -20.20 22.93 2.27
CA TYR A 445 -21.30 23.08 1.32
C TYR A 445 -22.47 22.18 1.71
N HIS A 446 -23.68 22.62 1.37
CA HIS A 446 -24.87 21.79 1.43
C HIS A 446 -25.64 21.76 0.12
N TYR A 447 -26.32 20.65 -0.16
CA TYR A 447 -27.20 20.52 -1.31
C TYR A 447 -28.61 21.03 -0.97
N LYS A 448 -29.09 22.00 -1.71
CA LYS A 448 -30.42 22.56 -1.56
C LYS A 448 -30.93 23.12 -2.90
N ASP A 449 -32.21 22.92 -3.18
CA ASP A 449 -32.90 23.44 -4.38
C ASP A 449 -32.14 23.11 -5.69
N SER A 450 -31.66 21.85 -5.78
CA SER A 450 -30.88 21.32 -6.92
C SER A 450 -29.52 21.99 -7.14
N ALA A 451 -28.97 22.67 -6.14
CA ALA A 451 -27.66 23.28 -6.19
C ALA A 451 -26.85 23.05 -4.90
N TRP A 452 -25.53 23.06 -5.03
CA TRP A 452 -24.62 23.06 -3.90
C TRP A 452 -24.28 24.50 -3.52
N LEU A 453 -24.50 24.84 -2.24
CA LEU A 453 -24.32 26.18 -1.71
C LEU A 453 -23.30 26.17 -0.58
N GLN A 454 -22.34 27.07 -0.61
CA GLN A 454 -21.38 27.25 0.48
C GLN A 454 -22.08 27.82 1.71
N VAL A 455 -21.82 27.20 2.87
CA VAL A 455 -22.45 27.57 4.16
C VAL A 455 -21.42 28.21 5.09
N ILE A 456 -20.20 27.69 5.09
CA ILE A 456 -19.10 28.14 5.93
C ILE A 456 -17.84 28.19 5.06
N SER A 457 -17.13 29.31 5.07
CA SER A 457 -15.79 29.39 4.49
C SER A 457 -14.73 28.92 5.51
N ASN A 458 -13.67 28.27 5.05
CA ASN A 458 -12.55 27.90 5.91
C ASN A 458 -11.90 29.11 6.63
N LYS A 459 -12.09 30.33 6.11
CA LYS A 459 -11.64 31.58 6.74
C LYS A 459 -12.47 31.97 7.97
N GLU A 460 -13.68 31.43 8.09
CA GLU A 460 -14.63 31.70 9.18
C GLU A 460 -14.53 30.70 10.32
N LEU A 461 -13.64 29.71 10.19
CA LEU A 461 -13.46 28.69 11.23
C LEU A 461 -12.89 29.30 12.51
N PRO A 462 -13.44 28.97 13.69
CA PRO A 462 -12.95 29.47 14.99
C PRO A 462 -11.64 28.81 15.45
N VAL A 463 -11.10 27.88 14.65
CA VAL A 463 -9.86 27.13 14.92
C VAL A 463 -8.86 27.32 13.78
N ARG A 464 -7.57 27.22 14.10
CA ARG A 464 -6.50 27.29 13.09
C ARG A 464 -6.31 25.92 12.44
N GLY A 465 -7.21 25.55 11.53
CA GLY A 465 -7.17 24.27 10.84
C GLY A 465 -8.08 24.28 9.61
N TRP A 466 -8.16 23.14 8.94
CA TRP A 466 -9.06 22.93 7.79
C TRP A 466 -10.01 21.78 8.09
N LEU A 467 -11.18 21.81 7.48
CA LEU A 467 -12.20 20.75 7.59
C LEU A 467 -11.70 19.46 6.92
N GLN A 468 -11.92 18.30 7.56
CA GLN A 468 -11.51 16.99 7.02
C GLN A 468 -12.53 15.87 7.26
N ALA A 469 -13.43 15.99 8.21
CA ALA A 469 -14.44 15.00 8.50
C ALA A 469 -15.79 15.63 8.81
N ILE A 470 -16.88 14.94 8.49
CA ILE A 470 -18.25 15.42 8.71
C ILE A 470 -19.18 14.26 9.01
N THR A 471 -20.13 14.47 9.91
CA THR A 471 -21.25 13.57 10.15
C THR A 471 -22.47 14.32 10.66
N GLN A 472 -23.64 13.76 10.42
CA GLN A 472 -24.91 14.27 10.93
C GLN A 472 -25.78 13.11 11.45
N ALA A 473 -26.18 13.14 12.71
CA ALA A 473 -27.15 12.19 13.27
C ALA A 473 -28.50 12.82 13.54
N VAL A 474 -28.50 14.07 14.02
CA VAL A 474 -29.71 14.83 14.35
C VAL A 474 -29.87 15.98 13.35
N THR A 475 -31.09 16.31 13.00
CA THR A 475 -31.43 17.24 11.91
C THR A 475 -30.72 18.59 11.99
N ASN A 476 -30.51 19.11 13.20
CA ASN A 476 -29.93 20.45 13.41
C ASN A 476 -28.45 20.45 13.85
N HIS A 477 -27.84 19.29 14.01
CA HIS A 477 -26.45 19.15 14.48
C HIS A 477 -25.57 18.56 13.40
N ILE A 478 -24.59 19.31 12.95
CA ILE A 478 -23.52 18.86 12.05
C ILE A 478 -22.21 18.86 12.82
N TRP A 479 -21.61 17.70 12.94
CA TRP A 479 -20.30 17.55 13.55
C TRP A 479 -19.21 17.69 12.48
N LEU A 480 -18.26 18.57 12.73
CA LEU A 480 -17.20 18.89 11.80
C LEU A 480 -15.85 18.62 12.46
N GLY A 481 -15.09 17.69 11.90
CA GLY A 481 -13.72 17.41 12.27
C GLY A 481 -12.75 18.31 11.53
N THR A 482 -11.82 18.89 12.26
CA THR A 482 -10.74 19.69 11.68
C THR A 482 -9.36 19.13 12.05
N SER A 483 -8.33 19.62 11.38
CA SER A 483 -6.94 19.32 11.76
C SER A 483 -6.52 19.92 13.12
N ALA A 484 -7.39 20.71 13.76
CA ALA A 484 -7.13 21.43 14.99
C ALA A 484 -8.35 21.51 15.92
N GLY A 485 -9.17 20.47 15.95
CA GLY A 485 -10.29 20.32 16.88
C GLY A 485 -11.60 19.87 16.26
N LEU A 486 -12.56 19.59 17.12
CA LEU A 486 -13.92 19.22 16.77
C LEU A 486 -14.84 20.45 16.88
N LEU A 487 -15.73 20.64 15.90
CA LEU A 487 -16.70 21.72 15.87
C LEU A 487 -18.11 21.16 15.79
N LEU A 488 -19.07 21.88 16.38
CA LEU A 488 -20.50 21.66 16.21
C LEU A 488 -21.12 22.85 15.46
N TYR A 489 -21.71 22.58 14.31
CA TYR A 489 -22.50 23.53 13.55
C TYR A 489 -24.00 23.26 13.76
N LYS A 490 -24.71 24.25 14.33
CA LYS A 490 -26.15 24.20 14.49
C LYS A 490 -26.82 24.88 13.32
N THR A 491 -27.61 24.14 12.54
CA THR A 491 -28.18 24.63 11.26
C THR A 491 -29.34 25.62 11.47
N ASP A 492 -30.08 25.53 12.59
CA ASP A 492 -31.16 26.42 12.98
C ASP A 492 -30.66 27.83 13.32
N THR A 493 -29.64 27.91 14.12
CA THR A 493 -29.05 29.18 14.59
C THR A 493 -27.89 29.67 13.70
N LYS A 494 -27.43 28.85 12.77
CA LYS A 494 -26.22 29.04 11.95
C LYS A 494 -24.96 29.30 12.78
N ARG A 495 -24.92 28.73 13.99
CA ARG A 495 -23.82 28.95 14.93
C ARG A 495 -22.82 27.80 14.86
N LEU A 496 -21.54 28.16 14.71
CA LEU A 496 -20.41 27.26 14.77
C LEU A 496 -19.74 27.38 16.14
N THR A 497 -19.64 26.25 16.86
CA THR A 497 -19.14 26.21 18.24
C THR A 497 -18.00 25.20 18.35
N PRO A 498 -16.79 25.59 18.81
CA PRO A 498 -15.71 24.65 19.06
C PRO A 498 -15.99 23.83 20.33
N ILE A 499 -15.67 22.55 20.27
CA ILE A 499 -15.68 21.65 21.43
C ILE A 499 -14.40 21.88 22.23
N ILE A 500 -14.55 22.02 23.54
CA ILE A 500 -13.44 22.30 24.46
C ILE A 500 -12.98 20.99 25.11
N GLY A 501 -11.76 20.94 25.63
CA GLY A 501 -11.19 19.78 26.31
C GLY A 501 -10.30 18.94 25.39
N ASN A 502 -10.30 17.62 25.58
CA ASN A 502 -9.39 16.69 24.88
C ASN A 502 -9.49 16.74 23.35
N LEU A 503 -10.65 17.12 22.82
CA LEU A 503 -10.89 17.24 21.37
C LEU A 503 -10.69 18.67 20.84
N GLY A 504 -10.42 19.66 21.70
CA GLY A 504 -10.32 21.08 21.32
C GLY A 504 -9.14 21.42 20.40
N SER A 505 -8.12 20.56 20.34
CA SER A 505 -6.95 20.69 19.47
C SER A 505 -6.59 19.39 18.75
N ALA A 506 -7.46 18.38 18.79
CA ALA A 506 -7.22 17.08 18.17
C ALA A 506 -7.27 17.16 16.63
N ASP A 507 -6.40 16.41 15.97
CA ASP A 507 -6.51 16.18 14.51
C ASP A 507 -7.61 15.12 14.26
N VAL A 508 -8.83 15.59 13.96
CA VAL A 508 -10.04 14.76 13.80
C VAL A 508 -10.16 14.28 12.36
N ARG A 509 -10.03 12.99 12.13
CA ARG A 509 -9.93 12.38 10.79
C ARG A 509 -11.17 11.64 10.33
N SER A 510 -11.94 11.11 11.27
CA SER A 510 -13.19 10.41 10.97
C SER A 510 -14.25 10.70 12.02
N LEU A 511 -15.50 10.73 11.60
CA LEU A 511 -16.64 11.01 12.45
C LEU A 511 -17.79 10.06 12.10
N LEU A 512 -18.47 9.60 13.13
CA LEU A 512 -19.70 8.80 12.99
C LEU A 512 -20.68 9.18 14.08
N ALA A 513 -21.83 9.70 13.72
CA ALA A 513 -22.89 9.98 14.66
C ALA A 513 -24.04 8.98 14.47
N ILE A 514 -24.50 8.42 15.57
CA ILE A 514 -25.62 7.46 15.61
C ILE A 514 -26.65 7.90 16.63
N ASN A 515 -27.91 7.59 16.39
CA ASN A 515 -28.98 7.74 17.37
C ASN A 515 -29.22 6.39 18.03
N ARG A 516 -28.94 6.30 19.33
CA ARG A 516 -29.20 5.13 20.14
C ARG A 516 -29.99 5.52 21.37
N ASP A 517 -31.09 4.80 21.63
CA ASP A 517 -31.93 5.01 22.81
C ASP A 517 -32.37 6.48 23.00
N GLU A 518 -32.78 7.14 21.90
CA GLU A 518 -33.19 8.56 21.83
C GLU A 518 -32.06 9.56 22.16
N SER A 519 -30.84 9.09 22.28
CA SER A 519 -29.64 9.94 22.52
C SER A 519 -28.70 9.94 21.32
N GLU A 520 -28.13 11.11 21.01
CA GLU A 520 -27.08 11.25 20.01
C GLU A 520 -25.75 10.77 20.63
N GLN A 521 -25.14 9.77 20.01
CA GLN A 521 -23.79 9.31 20.29
C GLN A 521 -22.88 9.61 19.12
N VAL A 522 -21.72 10.20 19.41
CA VAL A 522 -20.76 10.59 18.37
C VAL A 522 -19.42 9.91 18.63
N TRP A 523 -18.96 9.19 17.64
CA TRP A 523 -17.63 8.61 17.61
C TRP A 523 -16.69 9.54 16.88
N VAL A 524 -15.56 9.85 17.50
CA VAL A 524 -14.57 10.78 16.98
C VAL A 524 -13.23 10.08 16.84
N GLY A 525 -12.86 9.80 15.61
CA GLY A 525 -11.56 9.22 15.27
C GLY A 525 -10.54 10.32 15.04
N THR A 526 -9.43 10.25 15.77
CA THR A 526 -8.34 11.22 15.72
C THR A 526 -7.03 10.59 15.28
N SER A 527 -5.98 11.39 15.12
CA SER A 527 -4.62 10.90 14.93
C SER A 527 -3.99 10.25 16.15
N GLN A 528 -4.66 10.31 17.32
CA GLN A 528 -4.17 9.80 18.61
C GLN A 528 -5.11 8.82 19.30
N GLY A 529 -6.21 8.46 18.70
CA GLY A 529 -7.16 7.50 19.27
C GLY A 529 -8.61 7.76 18.91
N LEU A 530 -9.49 6.93 19.48
CA LEU A 530 -10.93 6.98 19.32
C LEU A 530 -11.59 7.53 20.58
N TYR A 531 -12.58 8.38 20.39
CA TYR A 531 -13.41 8.94 21.46
C TYR A 531 -14.89 8.68 21.20
N LEU A 532 -15.64 8.43 22.26
CA LEU A 532 -17.10 8.36 22.27
C LEU A 532 -17.65 9.48 23.15
N GLY A 533 -18.68 10.15 22.68
CA GLY A 533 -19.30 11.18 23.49
C GLY A 533 -20.53 11.82 22.89
N ASN A 534 -20.90 12.94 23.47
CA ASN A 534 -21.96 13.83 23.07
C ASN A 534 -21.50 15.29 23.29
N ILE A 535 -22.43 16.24 23.25
CA ILE A 535 -22.10 17.67 23.40
C ILE A 535 -21.36 17.97 24.71
N ASP A 536 -21.66 17.23 25.78
CA ASP A 536 -21.22 17.57 27.16
C ASP A 536 -20.00 16.77 27.62
N ASN A 537 -19.80 15.55 27.14
CA ASN A 537 -18.76 14.66 27.63
C ASN A 537 -18.13 13.83 26.52
N TRP A 538 -16.80 13.62 26.60
CA TRP A 538 -16.01 12.84 25.65
C TRP A 538 -15.10 11.87 26.38
N GLU A 539 -15.26 10.58 26.15
CA GLU A 539 -14.51 9.51 26.76
C GLU A 539 -13.59 8.83 25.73
N PRO A 540 -12.30 8.70 26.01
CA PRO A 540 -11.39 7.97 25.14
C PRO A 540 -11.65 6.46 25.24
N ILE A 541 -11.37 5.73 24.17
CA ILE A 541 -11.31 4.27 24.16
C ILE A 541 -9.85 3.87 24.37
N PRO A 542 -9.46 3.39 25.58
CA PRO A 542 -8.06 3.20 25.96
C PRO A 542 -7.30 2.23 25.04
N GLU A 543 -7.95 1.18 24.56
CA GLU A 543 -7.34 0.15 23.73
C GLU A 543 -6.97 0.66 22.32
N LEU A 544 -7.52 1.80 21.92
CA LEU A 544 -7.24 2.46 20.65
C LEU A 544 -6.40 3.74 20.80
N GLU A 545 -5.84 3.97 21.99
CA GLU A 545 -4.92 5.08 22.22
C GLU A 545 -3.66 4.95 21.34
N ASN A 546 -3.16 6.07 20.84
CA ASN A 546 -2.00 6.14 19.93
C ASN A 546 -2.20 5.42 18.57
N ARG A 547 -3.44 5.18 18.17
CA ARG A 547 -3.80 4.71 16.82
C ARG A 547 -4.36 5.87 15.99
N ILE A 548 -4.01 5.92 14.72
CA ILE A 548 -4.64 6.84 13.76
C ILE A 548 -5.95 6.21 13.28
N ILE A 549 -7.08 6.80 13.65
CA ILE A 549 -8.40 6.31 13.26
C ILE A 549 -8.78 6.90 11.91
N THR A 550 -8.95 6.06 10.91
CA THR A 550 -9.13 6.46 9.51
C THR A 550 -10.55 6.32 9.02
N ALA A 551 -11.30 5.33 9.49
CA ALA A 551 -12.67 5.06 9.07
C ALA A 551 -13.50 4.46 10.21
N LEU A 552 -14.80 4.73 10.18
CA LEU A 552 -15.78 4.24 11.16
C LEU A 552 -17.04 3.80 10.43
N VAL A 553 -17.57 2.64 10.80
CA VAL A 553 -18.90 2.20 10.33
C VAL A 553 -19.62 1.45 11.46
N TRP A 554 -20.91 1.73 11.61
CA TRP A 554 -21.77 1.08 12.61
C TRP A 554 -22.59 -0.04 11.98
N ASP A 555 -22.43 -1.24 12.52
CA ASP A 555 -23.28 -2.37 12.21
C ASP A 555 -24.50 -2.35 13.13
N ARG A 556 -25.66 -2.05 12.55
CA ARG A 556 -26.93 -1.96 13.30
C ARG A 556 -27.42 -3.31 13.77
N ASP A 557 -27.25 -4.35 12.94
CA ASP A 557 -27.81 -5.68 13.20
C ASP A 557 -27.07 -6.38 14.34
N ASN A 558 -25.74 -6.21 14.39
CA ASN A 558 -24.90 -6.81 15.42
C ASN A 558 -24.53 -5.84 16.56
N SER A 559 -25.04 -4.59 16.55
CA SER A 559 -24.72 -3.56 17.54
C SER A 559 -23.22 -3.41 17.77
N SER A 560 -22.44 -3.37 16.70
CA SER A 560 -21.00 -3.31 16.72
C SER A 560 -20.45 -2.13 15.93
N LEU A 561 -19.33 -1.57 16.42
CA LEU A 561 -18.58 -0.55 15.71
C LEU A 561 -17.34 -1.17 15.07
N TRP A 562 -17.20 -0.97 13.78
CA TRP A 562 -15.98 -1.30 13.07
C TRP A 562 -15.11 -0.05 12.90
N VAL A 563 -13.83 -0.18 13.24
CA VAL A 563 -12.87 0.92 13.33
C VAL A 563 -11.65 0.59 12.48
N GLY A 564 -11.48 1.33 11.41
CA GLY A 564 -10.29 1.28 10.56
C GLY A 564 -9.17 2.14 11.13
N THR A 565 -7.94 1.60 11.14
CA THR A 565 -6.75 2.30 11.61
C THR A 565 -5.58 2.20 10.63
N ASP A 566 -4.50 2.88 10.92
CA ASP A 566 -3.22 2.74 10.22
C ASP A 566 -2.52 1.38 10.47
N LYS A 567 -2.96 0.62 11.49
CA LYS A 567 -2.31 -0.63 11.95
C LYS A 567 -3.25 -1.82 12.07
N GLY A 568 -4.43 -1.77 11.49
CA GLY A 568 -5.40 -2.86 11.50
C GLY A 568 -6.83 -2.39 11.55
N LEU A 569 -7.72 -3.34 11.65
CA LEU A 569 -9.15 -3.19 11.78
C LEU A 569 -9.58 -3.68 13.16
N PHE A 570 -10.49 -2.97 13.80
CA PHE A 570 -11.02 -3.33 15.12
C PHE A 570 -12.54 -3.43 15.08
N CYS A 571 -13.07 -4.41 15.80
CA CYS A 571 -14.49 -4.56 16.04
C CYS A 571 -14.79 -4.36 17.52
N LEU A 572 -15.61 -3.38 17.85
CA LEU A 572 -16.07 -3.06 19.20
C LEU A 572 -17.49 -3.59 19.37
N LEU A 573 -17.66 -4.64 20.16
CA LEU A 573 -18.94 -5.24 20.50
C LEU A 573 -19.46 -4.68 21.82
N SER A 574 -20.69 -4.16 21.84
CA SER A 574 -21.28 -3.60 23.05
C SER A 574 -21.58 -4.70 24.07
N GLN A 575 -21.05 -4.56 25.29
CA GLN A 575 -21.30 -5.45 26.43
C GLN A 575 -21.72 -4.61 27.66
N GLY A 576 -23.00 -4.23 27.68
CA GLY A 576 -23.50 -3.33 28.72
C GLY A 576 -22.80 -1.97 28.67
N ASN A 577 -22.04 -1.62 29.71
CA ASN A 577 -21.28 -0.35 29.79
C ASN A 577 -19.81 -0.47 29.30
N SER A 578 -19.42 -1.59 28.72
CA SER A 578 -18.06 -1.82 28.23
C SER A 578 -18.04 -2.31 26.79
N TRP A 579 -16.88 -2.29 26.18
CA TRP A 579 -16.66 -2.78 24.83
C TRP A 579 -15.76 -4.01 24.84
N LYS A 580 -16.19 -5.10 24.19
CA LYS A 580 -15.29 -6.18 23.84
C LYS A 580 -14.65 -5.82 22.51
N ILE A 581 -13.31 -5.79 22.46
CA ILE A 581 -12.57 -5.35 21.29
C ILE A 581 -11.85 -6.55 20.67
N ASN A 582 -12.10 -6.78 19.39
CA ASN A 582 -11.40 -7.75 18.58
C ASN A 582 -10.52 -7.02 17.57
N GLU A 583 -9.25 -7.38 17.47
CA GLU A 583 -8.30 -6.82 16.50
C GLU A 583 -8.12 -7.78 15.32
N PHE A 584 -8.17 -7.23 14.11
CA PHE A 584 -7.88 -7.91 12.85
C PHE A 584 -6.71 -7.21 12.15
N ASN A 585 -5.71 -7.96 11.82
CA ASN A 585 -4.54 -7.50 11.08
C ASN A 585 -4.07 -8.60 10.12
N ILE A 586 -3.07 -8.28 9.29
CA ILE A 586 -2.54 -9.23 8.30
C ILE A 586 -1.94 -10.51 8.89
N HIS A 587 -1.67 -10.57 10.19
CA HIS A 587 -1.07 -11.74 10.85
C HIS A 587 -2.12 -12.68 11.45
N ASN A 588 -3.30 -12.17 11.81
CA ASN A 588 -4.35 -12.93 12.48
C ASN A 588 -5.65 -13.05 11.68
N SER A 589 -5.68 -12.48 10.46
CA SER A 589 -6.85 -12.48 9.58
C SER A 589 -6.45 -12.44 8.11
N GLY A 590 -7.40 -12.57 7.20
CA GLY A 590 -7.20 -12.41 5.76
C GLY A 590 -7.24 -10.93 5.28
N LEU A 591 -7.05 -9.94 6.16
CA LEU A 591 -7.00 -8.54 5.79
C LEU A 591 -5.87 -8.26 4.79
N GLY A 592 -6.17 -7.59 3.67
CA GLY A 592 -5.22 -7.35 2.58
C GLY A 592 -4.07 -6.40 2.90
N ALA A 593 -4.26 -5.48 3.85
CA ALA A 593 -3.22 -4.61 4.39
C ALA A 593 -3.66 -4.01 5.73
N ASN A 594 -2.71 -3.72 6.62
CA ASN A 594 -3.02 -3.13 7.93
C ASN A 594 -3.55 -1.70 7.86
N ARG A 595 -3.19 -0.93 6.83
CA ARG A 595 -3.73 0.41 6.66
C ARG A 595 -5.11 0.35 6.04
N VAL A 596 -6.13 0.44 6.89
CA VAL A 596 -7.54 0.57 6.49
C VAL A 596 -7.84 2.03 6.17
N ILE A 597 -8.63 2.29 5.13
CA ILE A 597 -8.89 3.65 4.64
C ILE A 597 -10.38 3.94 4.59
N ALA A 598 -11.19 2.96 4.17
CA ALA A 598 -12.62 3.09 4.04
C ALA A 598 -13.32 1.82 4.53
N LEU A 599 -14.52 1.96 5.07
CA LEU A 599 -15.36 0.86 5.54
C LEU A 599 -16.79 1.08 5.08
N ASP A 600 -17.47 -0.01 4.73
CA ASP A 600 -18.92 -0.04 4.60
C ASP A 600 -19.46 -1.46 4.80
N ILE A 601 -20.76 -1.59 5.01
CA ILE A 601 -21.43 -2.86 5.34
C ILE A 601 -22.58 -3.10 4.36
N SER A 602 -22.70 -4.36 3.89
CA SER A 602 -23.85 -4.83 3.16
C SER A 602 -24.45 -6.05 3.85
N THR A 603 -25.79 -6.12 3.87
CA THR A 603 -26.52 -7.29 4.34
C THR A 603 -27.18 -7.95 3.15
N GLY A 604 -26.90 -9.24 2.92
CA GLY A 604 -27.49 -10.05 1.86
C GLY A 604 -28.92 -10.53 2.19
N GLU A 605 -29.60 -11.11 1.21
CA GLU A 605 -30.93 -11.71 1.38
C GLU A 605 -30.92 -12.84 2.43
N ASP A 606 -29.83 -13.59 2.51
CA ASP A 606 -29.63 -14.70 3.48
C ASP A 606 -29.25 -14.21 4.89
N LYS A 607 -29.30 -12.90 5.14
CA LYS A 607 -28.85 -12.24 6.38
C LYS A 607 -27.33 -12.36 6.64
N GLU A 608 -26.57 -12.82 5.67
CA GLU A 608 -25.12 -12.71 5.75
C GLU A 608 -24.70 -11.24 5.72
N THR A 609 -23.98 -10.82 6.75
CA THR A 609 -23.41 -9.48 6.80
C THR A 609 -21.99 -9.52 6.22
N LYS A 610 -21.73 -8.62 5.29
CA LYS A 610 -20.40 -8.46 4.68
C LYS A 610 -19.86 -7.08 5.02
N LEU A 611 -18.71 -7.06 5.69
CA LEU A 611 -17.92 -5.86 5.90
C LEU A 611 -16.97 -5.68 4.72
N TRP A 612 -17.06 -4.56 4.07
CA TRP A 612 -16.17 -4.14 2.99
C TRP A 612 -15.08 -3.23 3.54
N VAL A 613 -13.83 -3.58 3.30
CA VAL A 613 -12.67 -2.91 3.86
C VAL A 613 -11.76 -2.41 2.74
N GLY A 614 -11.79 -1.11 2.51
CA GLY A 614 -10.87 -0.43 1.60
C GLY A 614 -9.51 -0.26 2.26
N THR A 615 -8.47 -0.78 1.63
CA THR A 615 -7.10 -0.74 2.14
C THR A 615 -6.14 -0.05 1.18
N ALA A 616 -4.92 0.18 1.64
CA ALA A 616 -3.85 0.67 0.77
C ALA A 616 -3.45 -0.32 -0.35
N CYS A 617 -3.87 -1.58 -0.25
CA CYS A 617 -3.51 -2.65 -1.18
C CYS A 617 -4.72 -3.30 -1.87
N GLY A 618 -5.89 -2.64 -1.85
CA GLY A 618 -7.10 -3.13 -2.48
C GLY A 618 -8.30 -3.20 -1.55
N LEU A 619 -9.29 -3.96 -1.95
CA LEU A 619 -10.54 -4.19 -1.22
C LEU A 619 -10.50 -5.57 -0.57
N SER A 620 -10.77 -5.64 0.72
CA SER A 620 -11.02 -6.87 1.46
C SER A 620 -12.49 -6.98 1.82
N CYS A 621 -12.99 -8.20 1.93
CA CYS A 621 -14.35 -8.49 2.36
C CYS A 621 -14.29 -9.51 3.49
N TYR A 622 -14.99 -9.24 4.58
CA TYR A 622 -15.16 -10.15 5.72
C TYR A 622 -16.63 -10.52 5.86
N THR A 623 -16.94 -11.80 5.84
CA THR A 623 -18.31 -12.32 5.97
C THR A 623 -18.50 -12.89 7.38
N TYR A 624 -19.57 -12.51 8.09
CA TYR A 624 -19.84 -12.89 9.48
C TYR A 624 -21.32 -12.96 9.83
#